data_4de3253e263a61fcc416fc276b2d0c15
#
_entry.id   4de3253e263a61fcc416fc276b2d0c15
#
_cell.length_a   1.000
_cell.length_b   1.000
_cell.length_c   1.000
_cell.angle_alpha   90.00
_cell.angle_beta   90.00
_cell.angle_gamma   90.00
#
_symmetry.space_group_name_H-M   'P 1'
#
loop_
_entity.id
_entity.type
_entity.pdbx_description
1 polymer ?
#
loop_
_entity_poly.entity_id
_entity_poly.type
_entity_poly.pdbx_seq_one_letter_code
_entity_poly.pdbx_strand_id
1 'polypeptide(L)'
;MNEERLMRIIEDLKECSSDIEECIEIIKTSNDRLLLKLAKSSLRHLFVSFHTILEDLCSIILKEIKRFKIGISLSDSLKIFREEGILDQDTYEFLEKSKLIRNRIAHRYKEPTHEELFNHIVKYKSKFKKIIRIAASYL
;
A
#
# COMPACT_ATOMS: atom_id res chain seq x y z
N MET A 1 -10.10 -18.12 10.31
CA MET A 1 -9.36 -17.29 9.33
C MET A 1 -8.84 -18.15 8.18
N ASN A 2 -8.84 -17.64 6.97
CA ASN A 2 -8.26 -18.32 5.82
C ASN A 2 -6.74 -18.07 5.78
N GLU A 3 -5.98 -18.94 6.41
CA GLU A 3 -4.52 -18.78 6.54
C GLU A 3 -3.80 -18.87 5.18
N GLU A 4 -4.25 -19.74 4.29
CA GLU A 4 -3.67 -19.87 2.95
C GLU A 4 -3.79 -18.56 2.16
N ARG A 5 -4.96 -17.93 2.20
CA ARG A 5 -5.17 -16.62 1.57
C ARG A 5 -4.32 -15.54 2.21
N LEU A 6 -4.23 -15.54 3.53
CA LEU A 6 -3.39 -14.59 4.26
C LEU A 6 -1.91 -14.76 3.89
N MET A 7 -1.42 -15.97 3.78
CA MET A 7 -0.04 -16.23 3.35
C MET A 7 0.23 -15.68 1.96
N ARG A 8 -0.70 -15.85 1.01
CA ARG A 8 -0.58 -15.27 -0.34
C ARG A 8 -0.56 -13.74 -0.31
N ILE A 9 -1.40 -13.13 0.52
CA ILE A 9 -1.40 -11.67 0.69
C ILE A 9 -0.04 -11.20 1.22
N ILE A 10 0.53 -11.89 2.19
CA ILE A 10 1.84 -11.54 2.75
C ILE A 10 2.93 -11.65 1.68
N GLU A 11 2.91 -12.71 0.89
CA GLU A 11 3.87 -12.88 -0.22
C GLU A 11 3.73 -11.76 -1.24
N ASP A 12 2.50 -11.41 -1.62
CA ASP A 12 2.22 -10.32 -2.55
C ASP A 12 2.68 -8.97 -2.01
N LEU A 13 2.47 -8.71 -0.71
CA LEU A 13 2.96 -7.50 -0.06
C LEU A 13 4.49 -7.43 -0.07
N LYS A 14 5.16 -8.54 0.20
CA LYS A 14 6.64 -8.61 0.19
C LYS A 14 7.19 -8.37 -1.21
N GLU A 15 6.63 -9.01 -2.21
CA GLU A 15 7.03 -8.83 -3.60
C GLU A 15 6.79 -7.39 -4.06
N CYS A 16 5.61 -6.85 -3.81
CA CYS A 16 5.28 -5.48 -4.16
C CYS A 16 6.23 -4.47 -3.49
N SER A 17 6.51 -4.65 -2.21
CA SER A 17 7.44 -3.80 -1.45
C SER A 17 8.85 -3.87 -2.01
N SER A 18 9.33 -5.07 -2.34
CA SER A 18 10.64 -5.28 -2.94
C SER A 18 10.75 -4.61 -4.31
N ASP A 19 9.73 -4.74 -5.15
CA ASP A 19 9.69 -4.13 -6.47
C ASP A 19 9.64 -2.60 -6.38
N ILE A 20 8.92 -2.05 -5.40
CA ILE A 20 8.90 -0.61 -5.13
C ILE A 20 10.31 -0.12 -4.75
N GLU A 21 11.01 -0.83 -3.87
CA GLU A 21 12.38 -0.46 -3.48
C GLU A 21 13.34 -0.50 -4.67
N GLU A 22 13.21 -1.49 -5.54
CA GLU A 22 14.01 -1.60 -6.77
C GLU A 22 13.74 -0.41 -7.71
N CYS A 23 12.49 -0.02 -7.91
CA CYS A 23 12.14 1.15 -8.71
C CYS A 23 12.73 2.43 -8.12
N ILE A 24 12.65 2.60 -6.80
CA ILE A 24 13.23 3.77 -6.12
C ILE A 24 14.73 3.84 -6.36
N GLU A 25 15.44 2.72 -6.24
CA GLU A 25 16.89 2.67 -6.45
C GLU A 25 17.26 3.05 -7.88
N ILE A 26 16.56 2.51 -8.87
CA ILE A 26 16.77 2.87 -10.28
C ILE A 26 16.52 4.36 -10.50
N ILE A 27 15.44 4.90 -9.96
CA ILE A 27 15.11 6.32 -10.12
C ILE A 27 16.18 7.22 -9.52
N LYS A 28 16.77 6.82 -8.39
CA LYS A 28 17.82 7.60 -7.71
C LYS A 28 19.18 7.53 -8.39
N THR A 29 19.51 6.43 -9.05
CA THR A 29 20.89 6.15 -9.48
C THR A 29 21.10 6.04 -10.97
N SER A 30 20.06 5.75 -11.76
CA SER A 30 20.21 5.52 -13.20
C SER A 30 20.29 6.84 -13.98
N ASN A 31 21.14 6.85 -15.03
CA ASN A 31 21.22 7.92 -16.02
C ASN A 31 20.57 7.50 -17.34
N ASP A 32 20.07 6.28 -17.45
CA ASP A 32 19.40 5.78 -18.65
C ASP A 32 17.97 6.31 -18.71
N ARG A 33 17.69 7.14 -19.74
CA ARG A 33 16.38 7.79 -19.90
C ARG A 33 15.24 6.79 -20.02
N LEU A 34 15.42 5.72 -20.78
CA LEU A 34 14.36 4.72 -20.97
C LEU A 34 14.11 3.93 -19.69
N LEU A 35 15.16 3.53 -19.01
CA LEU A 35 15.06 2.81 -17.75
C LEU A 35 14.37 3.67 -16.69
N LEU A 36 14.70 4.96 -16.60
CA LEU A 36 14.03 5.90 -15.69
C LEU A 36 12.53 6.01 -16.00
N LYS A 37 12.18 6.12 -17.27
CA LYS A 37 10.79 6.20 -17.70
C LYS A 37 10.01 4.94 -17.29
N LEU A 38 10.58 3.77 -17.53
CA LEU A 38 9.95 2.50 -17.19
C LEU A 38 9.83 2.32 -15.66
N ALA A 39 10.87 2.71 -14.91
CA ALA A 39 10.85 2.63 -13.44
C ALA A 39 9.77 3.54 -12.85
N LYS A 40 9.60 4.76 -13.37
CA LYS A 40 8.56 5.68 -12.93
C LYS A 40 7.16 5.13 -13.21
N SER A 41 6.95 4.55 -14.39
CA SER A 41 5.69 3.92 -14.77
C SER A 41 5.40 2.70 -13.89
N SER A 42 6.41 1.87 -13.64
CA SER A 42 6.28 0.70 -12.76
C SER A 42 5.95 1.09 -11.33
N LEU A 43 6.59 2.14 -10.82
CA LEU A 43 6.33 2.63 -9.46
C LEU A 43 4.85 3.01 -9.27
N ARG A 44 4.29 3.71 -10.25
CA ARG A 44 2.87 4.08 -10.24
C ARG A 44 1.97 2.86 -10.24
N HIS A 45 2.25 1.89 -11.10
CA HIS A 45 1.50 0.64 -11.16
C HIS A 45 1.59 -0.15 -9.83
N LEU A 46 2.77 -0.25 -9.28
CA LEU A 46 3.00 -0.96 -8.02
C LEU A 46 2.29 -0.29 -6.85
N PHE A 47 2.22 1.04 -6.84
CA PHE A 47 1.49 1.77 -5.82
C PHE A 47 -0.01 1.44 -5.85
N VAL A 48 -0.60 1.38 -7.04
CA VAL A 48 -2.00 0.97 -7.21
C VAL A 48 -2.19 -0.48 -6.78
N SER A 49 -1.28 -1.38 -7.19
CA SER A 49 -1.32 -2.79 -6.80
C SER A 49 -1.24 -2.98 -5.29
N PHE A 50 -0.40 -2.20 -4.62
CA PHE A 50 -0.31 -2.21 -3.15
C PHE A 50 -1.68 -1.97 -2.51
N HIS A 51 -2.45 -1.02 -3.02
CA HIS A 51 -3.77 -0.72 -2.47
C HIS A 51 -4.78 -1.86 -2.69
N THR A 52 -4.70 -2.54 -3.83
CA THR A 52 -5.53 -3.71 -4.08
C THR A 52 -5.23 -4.83 -3.07
N ILE A 53 -3.94 -5.08 -2.83
CA ILE A 53 -3.50 -6.07 -1.83
C ILE A 53 -3.93 -5.65 -0.42
N LEU A 54 -3.80 -4.36 -0.12
CA LEU A 54 -4.21 -3.79 1.17
C LEU A 54 -5.71 -4.00 1.43
N GLU A 55 -6.55 -3.79 0.43
CA GLU A 55 -7.99 -4.00 0.55
C GLU A 55 -8.32 -5.47 0.87
N ASP A 56 -7.61 -6.41 0.25
CA ASP A 56 -7.75 -7.83 0.55
C ASP A 56 -7.33 -8.14 1.99
N LEU A 57 -6.24 -7.55 2.44
CA LEU A 57 -5.77 -7.70 3.82
C LEU A 57 -6.80 -7.14 4.81
N CYS A 58 -7.33 -5.96 4.52
CA CYS A 58 -8.36 -5.35 5.37
C CYS A 58 -9.57 -6.26 5.53
N SER A 59 -10.02 -6.87 4.44
CA SER A 59 -11.16 -7.80 4.46
C SER A 59 -10.91 -8.98 5.40
N ILE A 60 -9.73 -9.59 5.32
CA ILE A 60 -9.38 -10.73 6.18
C ILE A 60 -9.33 -10.32 7.65
N ILE A 61 -8.66 -9.22 7.97
CA ILE A 61 -8.53 -8.75 9.36
C ILE A 61 -9.89 -8.38 9.94
N LEU A 62 -10.73 -7.65 9.17
CA LEU A 62 -12.07 -7.27 9.63
C LEU A 62 -12.94 -8.49 9.95
N LYS A 63 -12.84 -9.54 9.15
CA LYS A 63 -13.56 -10.79 9.43
C LYS A 63 -13.05 -11.45 10.71
N GLU A 64 -11.75 -11.44 10.94
CA GLU A 64 -11.15 -12.02 12.13
C GLU A 64 -11.58 -11.29 13.40
N ILE A 65 -11.64 -9.96 13.37
CA ILE A 65 -12.08 -9.16 14.52
C ILE A 65 -13.60 -8.95 14.58
N LYS A 66 -14.34 -9.61 13.68
CA LYS A 66 -15.83 -9.57 13.61
C LYS A 66 -16.39 -8.17 13.37
N ARG A 67 -15.69 -7.36 12.58
CA ARG A 67 -16.09 -6.01 12.20
C ARG A 67 -16.34 -5.85 10.71
N PHE A 68 -16.33 -6.95 9.96
CA PHE A 68 -16.56 -6.90 8.51
C PHE A 68 -18.04 -6.61 8.21
N LYS A 69 -18.26 -5.72 7.22
CA LYS A 69 -19.58 -5.42 6.64
C LYS A 69 -19.43 -5.40 5.11
N ILE A 70 -20.42 -5.94 4.41
CA ILE A 70 -20.47 -5.88 2.94
C ILE A 70 -20.47 -4.40 2.52
N GLY A 71 -19.59 -4.06 1.57
CA GLY A 71 -19.49 -2.68 1.06
C GLY A 71 -18.73 -1.72 1.95
N ILE A 72 -18.07 -2.19 3.00
CA ILE A 72 -17.25 -1.32 3.85
C ILE A 72 -16.14 -0.65 3.04
N SER A 73 -15.97 0.67 3.20
CA SER A 73 -14.93 1.42 2.49
C SER A 73 -13.55 1.18 3.11
N LEU A 74 -12.50 1.45 2.33
CA LEU A 74 -11.14 1.42 2.87
C LEU A 74 -10.97 2.44 4.00
N SER A 75 -11.52 3.64 3.86
CA SER A 75 -11.49 4.66 4.92
C SER A 75 -12.08 4.14 6.24
N ASP A 76 -13.24 3.52 6.18
CA ASP A 76 -13.90 3.00 7.39
C ASP A 76 -13.11 1.83 7.97
N SER A 77 -12.55 0.98 7.13
CA SER A 77 -11.67 -0.11 7.58
C SER A 77 -10.46 0.41 8.34
N LEU A 78 -9.79 1.43 7.81
CA LEU A 78 -8.62 2.02 8.44
C LEU A 78 -8.95 2.69 9.79
N LYS A 79 -10.11 3.34 9.89
CA LYS A 79 -10.59 3.94 11.15
C LYS A 79 -10.82 2.87 12.20
N ILE A 80 -11.44 1.76 11.82
CA ILE A 80 -11.65 0.63 12.73
C ILE A 80 -10.30 0.09 13.23
N PHE A 81 -9.33 -0.09 12.34
CA PHE A 81 -8.01 -0.60 12.72
C PHE A 81 -7.27 0.35 13.65
N ARG A 82 -7.42 1.66 13.48
CA ARG A 82 -6.87 2.63 14.42
C ARG A 82 -7.56 2.52 15.78
N GLU A 83 -8.88 2.45 15.82
CA GLU A 83 -9.66 2.33 17.06
C GLU A 83 -9.32 1.05 17.83
N GLU A 84 -9.11 -0.05 17.10
CA GLU A 84 -8.75 -1.35 17.70
C GLU A 84 -7.26 -1.46 18.05
N GLY A 85 -6.47 -0.43 17.81
CA GLY A 85 -5.04 -0.44 18.10
C GLY A 85 -4.20 -1.28 17.14
N ILE A 86 -4.76 -1.70 16.01
CA ILE A 86 -4.05 -2.47 14.98
C ILE A 86 -3.09 -1.58 14.21
N LEU A 87 -3.52 -0.34 13.93
CA LEU A 87 -2.68 0.68 13.30
C LEU A 87 -2.34 1.78 14.32
N ASP A 88 -1.08 2.18 14.37
CA ASP A 88 -0.69 3.39 15.07
C ASP A 88 -1.06 4.62 14.22
N GLN A 89 -0.96 5.81 14.83
CA GLN A 89 -1.35 7.05 14.18
C GLN A 89 -0.54 7.31 12.92
N ASP A 90 0.76 7.08 12.94
CA ASP A 90 1.64 7.33 11.79
C ASP A 90 1.32 6.42 10.60
N THR A 91 1.07 5.15 10.86
CA THR A 91 0.70 4.19 9.81
C THR A 91 -0.69 4.50 9.27
N TYR A 92 -1.62 4.86 10.12
CA TYR A 92 -2.95 5.30 9.73
C TYR A 92 -2.88 6.52 8.80
N GLU A 93 -2.11 7.55 9.15
CA GLU A 93 -1.92 8.74 8.32
C GLU A 93 -1.30 8.40 6.96
N PHE A 94 -0.30 7.53 6.94
CA PHE A 94 0.29 7.06 5.69
C PHE A 94 -0.77 6.45 4.77
N LEU A 95 -1.59 5.54 5.30
CA LEU A 95 -2.60 4.84 4.50
C LEU A 95 -3.73 5.76 4.05
N GLU A 96 -4.14 6.72 4.87
CA GLU A 96 -5.14 7.72 4.49
C GLU A 96 -4.63 8.62 3.36
N LYS A 97 -3.40 9.11 3.46
CA LYS A 97 -2.77 9.91 2.41
C LYS A 97 -2.54 9.11 1.14
N SER A 98 -2.11 7.85 1.28
CA SER A 98 -1.91 6.94 0.15
C SER A 98 -3.20 6.71 -0.62
N LYS A 99 -4.30 6.49 0.09
CA LYS A 99 -5.62 6.31 -0.52
C LYS A 99 -6.02 7.52 -1.36
N LEU A 100 -5.81 8.73 -0.86
CA LEU A 100 -6.13 9.95 -1.58
C LEU A 100 -5.29 10.08 -2.86
N ILE A 101 -4.00 9.76 -2.81
CA ILE A 101 -3.13 9.78 -3.99
C ILE A 101 -3.57 8.71 -4.99
N ARG A 102 -3.85 7.49 -4.53
CA ARG A 102 -4.33 6.41 -5.39
C ARG A 102 -5.62 6.79 -6.12
N ASN A 103 -6.56 7.44 -5.42
CA ASN A 103 -7.81 7.88 -6.03
C ASN A 103 -7.57 8.91 -7.13
N ARG A 104 -6.58 9.79 -6.96
CA ARG A 104 -6.21 10.77 -7.98
C ARG A 104 -5.58 10.13 -9.22
N ILE A 105 -4.89 9.01 -9.08
CA ILE A 105 -4.32 8.28 -10.23
C ILE A 105 -5.43 7.80 -11.17
N ALA A 106 -6.60 7.46 -10.64
CA ALA A 106 -7.75 7.03 -11.44
C ALA A 106 -8.44 8.20 -12.16
N HIS A 107 -8.14 9.47 -11.80
CA HIS A 107 -8.76 10.66 -12.37
C HIS A 107 -7.79 11.43 -13.26
N ARG A 108 -8.03 11.38 -14.57
CA ARG A 108 -7.14 11.95 -15.61
C ARG A 108 -6.70 13.39 -15.34
N TYR A 109 -7.57 14.24 -14.81
CA TYR A 109 -7.28 15.66 -14.59
C TYR A 109 -6.73 15.98 -13.21
N LYS A 110 -6.68 15.00 -12.32
CA LYS A 110 -6.20 15.16 -10.93
C LYS A 110 -5.01 14.26 -10.62
N GLU A 111 -4.45 13.65 -11.65
CA GLU A 111 -3.36 12.70 -11.51
C GLU A 111 -2.18 13.35 -10.78
N PRO A 112 -1.59 12.68 -9.78
CA PRO A 112 -0.42 13.21 -9.09
C PRO A 112 0.78 13.24 -10.03
N THR A 113 1.68 14.20 -9.80
CA THR A 113 2.96 14.22 -10.52
C THR A 113 3.82 13.05 -10.04
N HIS A 114 4.85 12.69 -10.83
CA HIS A 114 5.80 11.67 -10.40
C HIS A 114 6.47 12.08 -9.08
N GLU A 115 6.89 13.34 -8.95
CA GLU A 115 7.56 13.84 -7.75
C GLU A 115 6.68 13.72 -6.51
N GLU A 116 5.40 14.04 -6.62
CA GLU A 116 4.45 13.92 -5.52
C GLU A 116 4.34 12.47 -5.06
N LEU A 117 4.16 11.54 -6.00
CA LEU A 117 4.06 10.11 -5.71
C LEU A 117 5.37 9.57 -5.13
N PHE A 118 6.49 9.88 -5.77
CA PHE A 118 7.81 9.44 -5.34
C PHE A 118 8.13 9.91 -3.93
N ASN A 119 7.93 11.20 -3.65
CA ASN A 119 8.19 11.77 -2.33
C ASN A 119 7.32 11.15 -1.25
N HIS A 120 6.06 10.88 -1.56
CA HIS A 120 5.15 10.19 -0.63
C HIS A 120 5.66 8.78 -0.29
N ILE A 121 6.03 7.98 -1.30
CA ILE A 121 6.51 6.62 -1.11
C ILE A 121 7.82 6.61 -0.31
N VAL A 122 8.76 7.48 -0.65
CA VAL A 122 10.06 7.57 0.05
C VAL A 122 9.87 7.99 1.51
N LYS A 123 9.01 8.99 1.76
CA LYS A 123 8.73 9.47 3.12
C LYS A 123 8.21 8.34 4.03
N TYR A 124 7.37 7.47 3.49
CA TYR A 124 6.73 6.41 4.27
C TYR A 124 7.27 5.01 3.98
N LYS A 125 8.50 4.92 3.45
CA LYS A 125 9.11 3.65 3.05
C LYS A 125 9.08 2.58 4.13
N SER A 126 9.33 2.95 5.39
CA SER A 126 9.32 2.02 6.53
C SER A 126 7.92 1.44 6.83
N LYS A 127 6.86 2.10 6.39
CA LYS A 127 5.49 1.69 6.68
C LYS A 127 5.07 0.45 5.89
N PHE A 128 5.65 0.22 4.72
CA PHE A 128 5.38 -0.99 3.94
C PHE A 128 5.78 -2.24 4.74
N LYS A 129 6.95 -2.23 5.36
CA LYS A 129 7.41 -3.33 6.21
C LYS A 129 6.54 -3.50 7.45
N LYS A 130 6.07 -2.40 8.01
CA LYS A 130 5.18 -2.44 9.17
C LYS A 130 3.84 -3.11 8.84
N ILE A 131 3.27 -2.83 7.68
CA ILE A 131 2.04 -3.46 7.21
C ILE A 131 2.24 -4.96 7.02
N ILE A 132 3.38 -5.38 6.48
CA ILE A 132 3.74 -6.79 6.34
C ILE A 132 3.81 -7.46 7.72
N ARG A 133 4.41 -6.82 8.72
CA ARG A 133 4.48 -7.33 10.09
C ARG A 133 3.09 -7.46 10.72
N ILE A 134 2.22 -6.48 10.49
CA ILE A 134 0.83 -6.54 10.97
C ILE A 134 0.13 -7.75 10.36
N ALA A 135 0.23 -7.94 9.04
CA ALA A 135 -0.36 -9.09 8.37
C ALA A 135 0.18 -10.41 8.94
N ALA A 136 1.49 -10.53 9.12
CA ALA A 136 2.13 -11.72 9.65
C ALA A 136 1.72 -12.03 11.08
N SER A 137 1.33 -11.03 11.87
CA SER A 137 0.88 -11.22 13.26
C SER A 137 -0.42 -12.02 13.38
N TYR A 138 -1.14 -12.19 12.28
CA TYR A 138 -2.39 -12.96 12.24
C TYR A 138 -2.19 -14.42 11.81
N LEU A 139 -0.96 -14.84 11.51
CA LEU A 139 -0.64 -16.24 11.19
C LEU A 139 -0.59 -17.15 12.43
#